data_1cf27065fcc1b456714971af70c6fce2
#
_entry.id   1cf27065fcc1b456714971af70c6fce2
#
_cell.length_a   1.000
_cell.length_b   1.000
_cell.length_c   1.000
_cell.angle_alpha   90.00
_cell.angle_beta   90.00
_cell.angle_gamma   90.00
#
_symmetry.space_group_name_H-M   'P 1'
#
loop_
_entity.id
_entity.type
_entity.pdbx_description
1 polymer ?
#
loop_
_entity_poly.entity_id
_entity_poly.type
_entity_poly.pdbx_seq_one_letter_code
_entity_poly.pdbx_strand_id
1 'polypeptide(L)'
;KNSIFYTFGKTLGGTNIAVFSYYLSSPFMLLSVFFPKENLHSFFDILVLLKLSLASMTFSIFLVNRFRKYLTENTESARTFFVVLLSCCYGLCQYTIAQSSNIMWIDGVYLLPLILLGTYQIIHGSSIWKLSVWVALSILFNWYSGGINCVFSALWFLFELALYFLGSSRKYSHIPRKALVMIFRYGLSMFLGLMCSAV
;
A
#
# COMPACT_ATOMS: atom_id res chain seq x y z
N LYS A 1 -14.19 35.27 -7.82
CA LYS A 1 -12.80 34.99 -8.20
C LYS A 1 -12.44 33.63 -7.64
N ASN A 2 -12.27 32.60 -8.48
CA ASN A 2 -11.76 31.32 -8.07
C ASN A 2 -10.24 31.43 -7.87
N SER A 3 -9.75 31.19 -6.69
CA SER A 3 -8.30 31.06 -6.42
C SER A 3 -7.86 29.60 -6.52
N ILE A 4 -6.55 29.36 -6.68
CA ILE A 4 -5.98 28.01 -6.64
C ILE A 4 -6.30 27.31 -5.29
N PHE A 5 -6.43 28.11 -4.22
CA PHE A 5 -6.63 27.59 -2.87
C PHE A 5 -8.10 27.42 -2.48
N TYR A 6 -9.02 28.20 -3.09
CA TYR A 6 -10.42 28.22 -2.68
C TYR A 6 -11.37 28.41 -3.87
N THR A 7 -12.48 27.67 -3.89
CA THR A 7 -13.53 27.80 -4.90
C THR A 7 -14.90 27.97 -4.27
N PHE A 8 -15.71 28.84 -4.86
CA PHE A 8 -17.13 28.99 -4.56
C PHE A 8 -18.03 28.11 -5.45
N GLY A 9 -17.46 27.35 -6.37
CA GLY A 9 -18.19 26.42 -7.23
C GLY A 9 -18.82 25.21 -6.53
N LYS A 10 -18.56 25.04 -5.25
CA LYS A 10 -19.23 24.08 -4.36
C LYS A 10 -20.21 24.85 -3.47
N THR A 11 -21.31 24.24 -3.08
CA THR A 11 -22.49 24.80 -2.42
C THR A 11 -22.23 25.80 -1.28
N LEU A 12 -21.14 25.62 -0.51
CA LEU A 12 -20.73 26.52 0.59
C LEU A 12 -19.28 26.99 0.44
N GLY A 13 -18.66 26.74 -0.73
CA GLY A 13 -17.23 26.94 -0.93
C GLY A 13 -16.39 25.83 -0.33
N GLY A 14 -15.13 25.72 -0.75
CA GLY A 14 -14.20 24.70 -0.24
C GLY A 14 -12.78 24.92 -0.72
N THR A 15 -11.83 24.28 -0.04
CA THR A 15 -10.42 24.31 -0.42
C THR A 15 -10.17 23.43 -1.64
N ASN A 16 -9.59 24.00 -2.69
CA ASN A 16 -9.18 23.24 -3.88
C ASN A 16 -8.05 22.26 -3.56
N ILE A 17 -7.18 22.56 -2.59
CA ILE A 17 -6.09 21.69 -2.15
C ILE A 17 -6.63 20.36 -1.63
N ALA A 18 -7.68 20.38 -0.80
CA ALA A 18 -8.29 19.17 -0.28
C ALA A 18 -8.86 18.27 -1.39
N VAL A 19 -9.47 18.87 -2.42
CA VAL A 19 -9.98 18.16 -3.59
C VAL A 19 -8.84 17.59 -4.43
N PHE A 20 -7.80 18.37 -4.65
CA PHE A 20 -6.61 17.95 -5.39
C PHE A 20 -5.92 16.76 -4.68
N SER A 21 -5.66 16.87 -3.38
CA SER A 21 -5.00 15.80 -2.63
C SER A 21 -5.84 14.53 -2.49
N TYR A 22 -7.16 14.61 -2.64
CA TYR A 22 -8.03 13.45 -2.62
C TYR A 22 -8.16 12.76 -3.99
N TYR A 23 -8.30 13.54 -5.08
CA TYR A 23 -8.62 13.01 -6.40
C TYR A 23 -7.43 12.94 -7.35
N LEU A 24 -6.46 13.86 -7.26
CA LEU A 24 -5.45 14.10 -8.28
C LEU A 24 -4.00 13.88 -7.80
N SER A 25 -3.78 13.55 -6.53
CA SER A 25 -2.40 13.39 -6.02
C SER A 25 -1.71 12.09 -6.46
N SER A 26 -2.46 11.15 -7.03
CA SER A 26 -1.87 9.97 -7.65
C SER A 26 -1.08 10.36 -8.90
N PRO A 27 0.21 9.94 -9.04
CA PRO A 27 1.03 10.28 -10.20
C PRO A 27 0.48 9.74 -11.51
N PHE A 28 -0.33 8.69 -11.46
CA PHE A 28 -1.00 8.14 -12.64
C PHE A 28 -2.03 9.10 -13.24
N MET A 29 -2.58 10.04 -12.46
CA MET A 29 -3.48 11.05 -12.99
C MET A 29 -2.77 12.05 -13.91
N LEU A 30 -1.45 12.21 -13.78
CA LEU A 30 -0.66 13.04 -14.69
C LEU A 30 -0.65 12.49 -16.12
N LEU A 31 -0.88 11.19 -16.30
CA LEU A 31 -1.00 10.59 -17.63
C LEU A 31 -2.19 11.15 -18.42
N SER A 32 -3.19 11.75 -17.74
CA SER A 32 -4.32 12.39 -18.40
C SER A 32 -3.91 13.53 -19.35
N VAL A 33 -2.74 14.14 -19.13
CA VAL A 33 -2.21 15.22 -19.98
C VAL A 33 -1.95 14.75 -21.43
N PHE A 34 -1.69 13.47 -21.61
CA PHE A 34 -1.45 12.87 -22.91
C PHE A 34 -2.72 12.50 -23.68
N PHE A 35 -3.89 12.61 -23.02
CA PHE A 35 -5.17 12.23 -23.60
C PHE A 35 -6.00 13.47 -23.94
N PRO A 36 -6.58 13.58 -25.15
CA PRO A 36 -7.53 14.64 -25.49
C PRO A 36 -8.80 14.49 -24.65
N LYS A 37 -9.49 15.60 -24.41
CA LYS A 37 -10.69 15.64 -23.55
C LYS A 37 -11.79 14.66 -24.00
N GLU A 38 -11.89 14.41 -25.29
CA GLU A 38 -12.86 13.50 -25.90
C GLU A 38 -12.62 12.04 -25.52
N ASN A 39 -11.35 11.66 -25.25
CA ASN A 39 -10.92 10.29 -24.95
C ASN A 39 -10.66 10.06 -23.46
N LEU A 40 -11.09 10.94 -22.57
CA LEU A 40 -10.89 10.78 -21.13
C LEU A 40 -11.55 9.51 -20.58
N HIS A 41 -12.63 9.05 -21.19
CA HIS A 41 -13.27 7.79 -20.77
C HIS A 41 -12.34 6.58 -20.98
N SER A 42 -11.75 6.48 -22.16
CA SER A 42 -10.75 5.44 -22.46
C SER A 42 -9.51 5.55 -21.59
N PHE A 43 -9.11 6.77 -21.22
CA PHE A 43 -8.03 6.98 -20.25
C PHE A 43 -8.36 6.36 -18.88
N PHE A 44 -9.58 6.55 -18.36
CA PHE A 44 -9.99 5.95 -17.09
C PHE A 44 -9.99 4.42 -17.15
N ASP A 45 -10.46 3.82 -18.24
CA ASP A 45 -10.45 2.36 -18.40
C ASP A 45 -9.03 1.80 -18.39
N ILE A 46 -8.11 2.43 -19.14
CA ILE A 46 -6.69 2.06 -19.16
C ILE A 46 -6.07 2.22 -17.77
N LEU A 47 -6.42 3.29 -17.05
CA LEU A 47 -5.89 3.56 -15.73
C LEU A 47 -6.37 2.52 -14.69
N VAL A 48 -7.62 2.09 -14.76
CA VAL A 48 -8.15 1.00 -13.93
C VAL A 48 -7.37 -0.29 -14.20
N LEU A 49 -7.22 -0.70 -15.44
CA LEU A 49 -6.47 -1.91 -15.82
C LEU A 49 -5.02 -1.85 -15.33
N LEU A 50 -4.37 -0.70 -15.47
CA LEU A 50 -2.99 -0.50 -15.00
C LEU A 50 -2.90 -0.65 -13.49
N LYS A 51 -3.79 -0.04 -12.72
CA LYS A 51 -3.79 -0.13 -11.25
C LYS A 51 -4.12 -1.54 -10.75
N LEU A 52 -5.03 -2.27 -11.40
CA LEU A 52 -5.33 -3.67 -11.09
C LEU A 52 -4.12 -4.58 -11.35
N SER A 53 -3.43 -4.33 -12.47
CA SER A 53 -2.18 -5.05 -12.81
C SER A 53 -1.08 -4.78 -11.78
N LEU A 54 -0.94 -3.52 -11.34
CA LEU A 54 -0.01 -3.16 -10.27
C LEU A 54 -0.37 -3.84 -8.95
N ALA A 55 -1.66 -3.93 -8.60
CA ALA A 55 -2.10 -4.62 -7.38
C ALA A 55 -1.71 -6.09 -7.41
N SER A 56 -1.94 -6.78 -8.52
CA SER A 56 -1.50 -8.18 -8.71
C SER A 56 0.02 -8.32 -8.64
N MET A 57 0.76 -7.41 -9.27
CA MET A 57 2.22 -7.43 -9.26
C MET A 57 2.80 -7.21 -7.85
N THR A 58 2.33 -6.20 -7.12
CA THR A 58 2.83 -5.92 -5.78
C THR A 58 2.49 -7.02 -4.79
N PHE A 59 1.32 -7.65 -4.95
CA PHE A 59 0.96 -8.80 -4.13
C PHE A 59 1.81 -10.03 -4.45
N SER A 60 2.18 -10.27 -5.71
CA SER A 60 3.12 -11.34 -6.07
C SER A 60 4.50 -11.14 -5.43
N ILE A 61 5.00 -9.87 -5.43
CA ILE A 61 6.24 -9.51 -4.75
C ILE A 61 6.15 -9.80 -3.25
N PHE A 62 5.03 -9.45 -2.62
CA PHE A 62 4.78 -9.76 -1.22
C PHE A 62 4.80 -11.28 -0.95
N LEU A 63 4.05 -12.07 -1.73
CA LEU A 63 3.98 -13.53 -1.58
C LEU A 63 5.36 -14.19 -1.71
N VAL A 64 6.09 -13.87 -2.77
CA VAL A 64 7.41 -14.47 -3.03
C VAL A 64 8.40 -14.15 -1.90
N ASN A 65 8.39 -12.94 -1.38
CA ASN A 65 9.32 -12.54 -0.32
C ASN A 65 8.90 -13.07 1.06
N ARG A 66 7.58 -13.01 1.38
CA ARG A 66 7.06 -13.43 2.68
C ARG A 66 7.07 -14.93 2.86
N PHE A 67 6.74 -15.68 1.82
CA PHE A 67 6.61 -17.13 1.84
C PHE A 67 7.75 -17.86 1.14
N ARG A 68 8.88 -17.20 0.96
CA ARG A 68 10.05 -17.73 0.24
C ARG A 68 10.42 -19.14 0.67
N LYS A 69 10.48 -19.41 1.99
CA LYS A 69 10.85 -20.71 2.53
C LYS A 69 9.89 -21.82 2.08
N TYR A 70 8.58 -21.58 2.19
CA TYR A 70 7.57 -22.56 1.79
C TYR A 70 7.50 -22.75 0.27
N LEU A 71 7.75 -21.69 -0.47
CA LEU A 71 7.75 -21.74 -1.94
C LEU A 71 8.97 -22.48 -2.50
N THR A 72 10.10 -22.54 -1.80
CA THR A 72 11.29 -23.28 -2.25
C THR A 72 11.17 -24.79 -2.06
N GLU A 73 10.29 -25.25 -1.20
CA GLU A 73 10.06 -26.69 -0.95
C GLU A 73 9.16 -27.34 -2.04
N ASN A 74 8.47 -26.54 -2.86
CA ASN A 74 7.57 -27.01 -3.91
C ASN A 74 8.26 -27.01 -5.28
N THR A 75 7.69 -27.81 -6.20
CA THR A 75 8.08 -27.81 -7.61
C THR A 75 7.94 -26.40 -8.20
N GLU A 76 8.88 -25.96 -9.03
CA GLU A 76 8.90 -24.61 -9.59
C GLU A 76 7.59 -24.24 -10.33
N SER A 77 7.04 -25.18 -11.07
CA SER A 77 5.75 -24.98 -11.78
C SER A 77 4.59 -24.78 -10.82
N ALA A 78 4.47 -25.58 -9.76
CA ALA A 78 3.42 -25.42 -8.76
C ALA A 78 3.55 -24.10 -8.01
N ARG A 79 4.77 -23.71 -7.64
CA ARG A 79 5.08 -22.43 -7.01
C ARG A 79 4.60 -21.26 -7.87
N THR A 80 5.00 -21.24 -9.13
CA THR A 80 4.63 -20.16 -10.07
C THR A 80 3.12 -20.09 -10.25
N PHE A 81 2.48 -21.24 -10.43
CA PHE A 81 1.01 -21.31 -10.56
C PHE A 81 0.29 -20.68 -9.36
N PHE A 82 0.64 -21.07 -8.12
CA PHE A 82 0.01 -20.53 -6.91
C PHE A 82 0.26 -19.04 -6.73
N VAL A 83 1.47 -18.56 -6.99
CA VAL A 83 1.79 -17.14 -6.88
C VAL A 83 0.98 -16.34 -7.89
N VAL A 84 0.90 -16.77 -9.14
CA VAL A 84 0.13 -16.08 -10.18
C VAL A 84 -1.36 -16.11 -9.84
N LEU A 85 -1.91 -17.28 -9.49
CA LEU A 85 -3.33 -17.43 -9.16
C LEU A 85 -3.73 -16.51 -8.01
N LEU A 86 -3.00 -16.55 -6.88
CA LEU A 86 -3.31 -15.72 -5.71
C LEU A 86 -3.14 -14.22 -6.00
N SER A 87 -2.17 -13.86 -6.82
CA SER A 87 -1.95 -12.46 -7.22
C SER A 87 -3.07 -11.94 -8.11
N CYS A 88 -3.55 -12.76 -9.04
CA CYS A 88 -4.73 -12.43 -9.85
C CYS A 88 -5.99 -12.32 -8.99
N CYS A 89 -6.20 -13.24 -8.06
CA CYS A 89 -7.32 -13.17 -7.11
C CYS A 89 -7.29 -11.89 -6.26
N TYR A 90 -6.10 -11.44 -5.84
CA TYR A 90 -5.97 -10.19 -5.10
C TYR A 90 -6.29 -8.97 -5.98
N GLY A 91 -5.72 -8.89 -7.18
CA GLY A 91 -5.96 -7.76 -8.09
C GLY A 91 -7.41 -7.70 -8.60
N LEU A 92 -8.07 -8.85 -8.76
CA LEU A 92 -9.46 -8.97 -9.24
C LEU A 92 -10.44 -9.29 -8.12
N CYS A 93 -10.13 -8.94 -6.87
CA CYS A 93 -11.05 -9.17 -5.77
C CYS A 93 -12.30 -8.29 -5.89
N GLN A 94 -13.37 -8.67 -5.22
CA GLN A 94 -14.64 -7.94 -5.26
C GLN A 94 -14.48 -6.45 -4.93
N TYR A 95 -13.61 -6.10 -3.99
CA TYR A 95 -13.37 -4.70 -3.62
C TYR A 95 -12.83 -3.89 -4.80
N THR A 96 -11.81 -4.39 -5.50
CA THR A 96 -11.19 -3.67 -6.63
C THR A 96 -12.15 -3.51 -7.80
N ILE A 97 -12.96 -4.53 -8.07
CA ILE A 97 -13.97 -4.48 -9.13
C ILE A 97 -15.10 -3.52 -8.75
N ALA A 98 -15.63 -3.61 -7.54
CA ALA A 98 -16.72 -2.75 -7.08
C ALA A 98 -16.29 -1.27 -6.97
N GLN A 99 -15.03 -1.02 -6.64
CA GLN A 99 -14.47 0.34 -6.50
C GLN A 99 -13.73 0.83 -7.75
N SER A 100 -13.87 0.16 -8.89
CA SER A 100 -13.22 0.58 -10.14
C SER A 100 -13.63 1.99 -10.59
N SER A 101 -14.85 2.41 -10.28
CA SER A 101 -15.34 3.79 -10.49
C SER A 101 -14.67 4.82 -9.57
N ASN A 102 -14.18 4.40 -8.40
CA ASN A 102 -13.47 5.24 -7.44
C ASN A 102 -11.96 5.01 -7.55
N ILE A 103 -11.42 5.35 -8.70
CA ILE A 103 -10.05 5.04 -9.12
C ILE A 103 -8.96 5.47 -8.12
N MET A 104 -9.23 6.51 -7.31
CA MET A 104 -8.34 7.00 -6.26
C MET A 104 -8.18 6.01 -5.10
N TRP A 105 -9.15 5.14 -4.85
CA TRP A 105 -9.07 4.17 -3.76
C TRP A 105 -8.23 2.94 -4.13
N ILE A 106 -8.08 2.66 -5.42
CA ILE A 106 -7.25 1.55 -5.90
C ILE A 106 -5.75 1.82 -5.62
N ASP A 107 -5.36 3.08 -5.44
CA ASP A 107 -3.98 3.41 -5.03
C ASP A 107 -3.61 2.77 -3.69
N GLY A 108 -4.53 2.71 -2.74
CA GLY A 108 -4.33 1.99 -1.49
C GLY A 108 -4.16 0.48 -1.68
N VAL A 109 -4.83 -0.11 -2.66
CA VAL A 109 -4.81 -1.55 -2.88
C VAL A 109 -3.43 -2.02 -3.35
N TYR A 110 -2.81 -1.37 -4.34
CA TYR A 110 -1.49 -1.83 -4.80
C TYR A 110 -0.34 -1.42 -3.87
N LEU A 111 -0.53 -0.43 -2.98
CA LEU A 111 0.48 -0.05 -1.98
C LEU A 111 0.42 -0.90 -0.71
N LEU A 112 -0.74 -1.45 -0.36
CA LEU A 112 -0.89 -2.29 0.83
C LEU A 112 0.10 -3.46 0.88
N PRO A 113 0.27 -4.30 -0.15
CA PRO A 113 1.22 -5.42 -0.10
C PRO A 113 2.66 -4.99 0.14
N LEU A 114 3.06 -3.81 -0.35
CA LEU A 114 4.39 -3.27 -0.14
C LEU A 114 4.60 -2.78 1.30
N ILE A 115 3.56 -2.20 1.92
CA ILE A 115 3.55 -1.83 3.35
C ILE A 115 3.64 -3.09 4.21
N LEU A 116 2.87 -4.13 3.91
CA LEU A 116 2.92 -5.41 4.64
C LEU A 116 4.28 -6.09 4.50
N LEU A 117 4.88 -6.05 3.32
CA LEU A 117 6.23 -6.54 3.09
C LEU A 117 7.27 -5.75 3.88
N GLY A 118 7.16 -4.42 3.90
CA GLY A 118 8.03 -3.56 4.70
C GLY A 118 7.92 -3.87 6.19
N THR A 119 6.72 -4.08 6.69
CA THR A 119 6.42 -4.49 8.07
C THR A 119 7.09 -5.82 8.42
N TYR A 120 6.92 -6.83 7.56
CA TYR A 120 7.59 -8.12 7.71
C TYR A 120 9.12 -7.97 7.73
N GLN A 121 9.67 -7.18 6.83
CA GLN A 121 11.12 -6.97 6.72
C GLN A 121 11.71 -6.27 7.95
N ILE A 122 10.99 -5.36 8.61
CA ILE A 122 11.44 -4.70 9.86
C ILE A 122 11.60 -5.72 10.98
N ILE A 123 10.67 -6.65 11.13
CA ILE A 123 10.74 -7.72 12.15
C ILE A 123 11.97 -8.59 11.92
N HIS A 124 12.35 -8.81 10.66
CA HIS A 124 13.53 -9.60 10.28
C HIS A 124 14.83 -8.78 10.16
N GLY A 125 14.85 -7.56 10.69
CA GLY A 125 16.07 -6.76 10.83
C GLY A 125 16.43 -5.85 9.66
N SER A 126 15.58 -5.75 8.63
CA SER A 126 15.80 -4.85 7.48
C SER A 126 15.69 -3.37 7.85
N SER A 127 16.10 -2.49 6.92
CA SER A 127 16.07 -1.04 7.09
C SER A 127 14.64 -0.49 7.28
N ILE A 128 14.52 0.53 8.14
CA ILE A 128 13.26 1.25 8.41
C ILE A 128 12.76 2.05 7.21
N TRP A 129 13.64 2.49 6.32
CA TRP A 129 13.31 3.37 5.20
C TRP A 129 12.34 2.75 4.19
N LYS A 130 12.39 1.43 3.98
CA LYS A 130 11.48 0.76 3.04
C LYS A 130 10.02 0.93 3.44
N LEU A 131 9.69 0.68 4.71
CA LEU A 131 8.33 0.89 5.19
C LEU A 131 7.96 2.38 5.17
N SER A 132 8.86 3.26 5.61
CA SER A 132 8.61 4.71 5.61
C SER A 132 8.25 5.25 4.22
N VAL A 133 8.96 4.81 3.18
CA VAL A 133 8.69 5.21 1.79
C VAL A 133 7.30 4.73 1.34
N TRP A 134 6.96 3.46 1.59
CA TRP A 134 5.65 2.94 1.17
C TRP A 134 4.49 3.59 1.91
N VAL A 135 4.67 3.90 3.21
CA VAL A 135 3.68 4.65 4.00
C VAL A 135 3.53 6.07 3.46
N ALA A 136 4.64 6.77 3.22
CA ALA A 136 4.60 8.12 2.66
C ALA A 136 3.88 8.16 1.31
N LEU A 137 4.23 7.27 0.38
CA LEU A 137 3.57 7.18 -0.93
C LEU A 137 2.09 6.85 -0.80
N SER A 138 1.70 5.96 0.13
CA SER A 138 0.31 5.60 0.34
C SER A 138 -0.55 6.80 0.78
N ILE A 139 -0.01 7.63 1.67
CA ILE A 139 -0.71 8.82 2.16
C ILE A 139 -0.70 9.94 1.12
N LEU A 140 0.43 10.15 0.42
CA LEU A 140 0.54 11.14 -0.64
C LEU A 140 -0.44 10.86 -1.79
N PHE A 141 -0.59 9.60 -2.21
CA PHE A 141 -1.46 9.26 -3.33
C PHE A 141 -2.94 9.33 -2.96
N ASN A 142 -3.30 8.87 -1.77
CA ASN A 142 -4.62 9.04 -1.21
C ASN A 142 -4.56 8.91 0.31
N TRP A 143 -4.71 10.02 1.02
CA TRP A 143 -4.62 10.05 2.48
C TRP A 143 -5.63 9.15 3.19
N TYR A 144 -6.83 8.97 2.62
CA TYR A 144 -7.89 8.16 3.21
C TYR A 144 -7.55 6.65 3.18
N SER A 145 -7.26 6.11 1.99
CA SER A 145 -6.84 4.71 1.87
C SER A 145 -5.48 4.47 2.49
N GLY A 146 -4.57 5.46 2.47
CA GLY A 146 -3.30 5.42 3.18
C GLY A 146 -3.48 5.28 4.70
N GLY A 147 -4.41 6.02 5.29
CA GLY A 147 -4.76 5.90 6.71
C GLY A 147 -5.28 4.49 7.06
N ILE A 148 -6.17 3.93 6.24
CA ILE A 148 -6.67 2.55 6.41
C ILE A 148 -5.51 1.55 6.33
N ASN A 149 -4.62 1.70 5.36
CA ASN A 149 -3.45 0.84 5.19
C ASN A 149 -2.52 0.90 6.42
N CYS A 150 -2.35 2.07 7.03
CA CYS A 150 -1.57 2.23 8.27
C CYS A 150 -2.18 1.45 9.44
N VAL A 151 -3.50 1.56 9.63
CA VAL A 151 -4.20 0.81 10.68
C VAL A 151 -4.09 -0.70 10.44
N PHE A 152 -4.33 -1.14 9.21
CA PHE A 152 -4.21 -2.56 8.87
C PHE A 152 -2.78 -3.07 9.04
N SER A 153 -1.76 -2.28 8.68
CA SER A 153 -0.37 -2.66 8.88
C SER A 153 0.01 -2.80 10.35
N ALA A 154 -0.61 -2.04 11.25
CA ALA A 154 -0.40 -2.17 12.68
C ALA A 154 -0.94 -3.51 13.21
N LEU A 155 -2.13 -3.91 12.78
CA LEU A 155 -2.68 -5.23 13.10
C LEU A 155 -1.81 -6.36 12.53
N TRP A 156 -1.36 -6.19 11.29
CA TRP A 156 -0.44 -7.13 10.64
C TRP A 156 0.91 -7.22 11.37
N PHE A 157 1.44 -6.10 11.85
CA PHE A 157 2.68 -6.08 12.64
C PHE A 157 2.53 -6.89 13.92
N LEU A 158 1.43 -6.76 14.64
CA LEU A 158 1.17 -7.54 15.85
C LEU A 158 1.09 -9.04 15.56
N PHE A 159 0.42 -9.40 14.46
CA PHE A 159 0.32 -10.78 14.01
C PHE A 159 1.70 -11.37 13.64
N GLU A 160 2.49 -10.67 12.84
CA GLU A 160 3.83 -11.10 12.46
C GLU A 160 4.80 -11.17 13.66
N LEU A 161 4.67 -10.22 14.59
CA LEU A 161 5.43 -10.23 15.84
C LEU A 161 5.10 -11.48 16.68
N ALA A 162 3.83 -11.81 16.80
CA ALA A 162 3.39 -13.03 17.48
C ALA A 162 3.94 -14.29 16.79
N LEU A 163 3.85 -14.39 15.47
CA LEU A 163 4.42 -15.51 14.72
C LEU A 163 5.94 -15.64 14.89
N TYR A 164 6.64 -14.51 14.90
CA TYR A 164 8.09 -14.49 15.09
C TYR A 164 8.49 -15.10 16.45
N PHE A 165 7.77 -14.76 17.53
CA PHE A 165 8.06 -15.28 18.86
C PHE A 165 7.56 -16.71 19.07
N LEU A 166 6.42 -17.10 18.52
CA LEU A 166 5.92 -18.46 18.54
C LEU A 166 6.84 -19.45 17.79
N GLY A 167 7.39 -19.01 16.64
CA GLY A 167 8.36 -19.81 15.88
C GLY A 167 9.75 -19.89 16.49
N SER A 168 10.06 -19.04 17.47
CA SER A 168 11.37 -18.99 18.13
C SER A 168 11.36 -19.80 19.41
N SER A 169 11.53 -21.13 19.30
CA SER A 169 11.55 -22.09 20.42
C SER A 169 12.71 -21.90 21.41
N ARG A 170 13.49 -20.84 21.35
CA ARG A 170 14.71 -20.65 22.15
C ARG A 170 14.63 -19.49 23.13
N LYS A 171 14.74 -19.85 24.45
CA LYS A 171 15.10 -19.04 25.62
C LYS A 171 14.38 -17.69 25.78
N TYR A 172 13.37 -17.70 26.60
CA TYR A 172 12.50 -16.59 27.06
C TYR A 172 13.19 -15.36 27.68
N SER A 173 14.49 -15.40 27.96
CA SER A 173 15.18 -14.37 28.74
C SER A 173 15.31 -12.99 28.05
N HIS A 174 15.30 -12.91 26.71
CA HIS A 174 15.54 -11.67 25.97
C HIS A 174 14.38 -11.22 25.06
N ILE A 175 13.22 -11.90 25.15
CA ILE A 175 12.02 -11.57 24.34
C ILE A 175 11.58 -10.11 24.51
N PRO A 176 11.42 -9.57 25.73
CA PRO A 176 10.86 -8.21 25.90
C PRO A 176 11.73 -7.14 25.25
N ARG A 177 13.06 -7.25 25.35
CA ARG A 177 13.99 -6.26 24.78
C ARG A 177 13.96 -6.29 23.24
N LYS A 178 13.92 -7.49 22.63
CA LYS A 178 13.82 -7.61 21.17
C LYS A 178 12.48 -7.10 20.64
N ALA A 179 11.37 -7.45 21.32
CA ALA A 179 10.06 -6.97 20.97
C ALA A 179 9.99 -5.42 21.02
N LEU A 180 10.53 -4.83 22.09
CA LEU A 180 10.57 -3.37 22.25
C LEU A 180 11.34 -2.69 21.09
N VAL A 181 12.49 -3.24 20.71
CA VAL A 181 13.27 -2.71 19.56
C VAL A 181 12.48 -2.80 18.25
N MET A 182 11.77 -3.91 18.01
CA MET A 182 10.95 -4.09 16.80
C MET A 182 9.77 -3.11 16.79
N ILE A 183 9.08 -2.93 17.92
CA ILE A 183 8.00 -1.97 18.10
C ILE A 183 8.51 -0.54 17.85
N PHE A 184 9.64 -0.18 18.43
CA PHE A 184 10.24 1.14 18.25
C PHE A 184 10.61 1.39 16.78
N ARG A 185 11.23 0.42 16.09
CA ARG A 185 11.59 0.53 14.68
C ARG A 185 10.37 0.64 13.78
N TYR A 186 9.32 -0.12 14.06
CA TYR A 186 8.05 -0.02 13.33
C TYR A 186 7.41 1.37 13.54
N GLY A 187 7.28 1.80 14.80
CA GLY A 187 6.72 3.12 15.12
C GLY A 187 7.50 4.27 14.49
N LEU A 188 8.84 4.19 14.52
CA LEU A 188 9.71 5.18 13.88
C LEU A 188 9.53 5.18 12.35
N SER A 189 9.39 4.03 11.72
CA SER A 189 9.12 3.94 10.27
C SER A 189 7.79 4.56 9.89
N MET A 190 6.74 4.28 10.67
CA MET A 190 5.40 4.86 10.46
C MET A 190 5.44 6.38 10.64
N PHE A 191 6.09 6.85 11.71
CA PHE A 191 6.22 8.28 11.99
C PHE A 191 6.98 9.02 10.89
N LEU A 192 8.10 8.47 10.42
CA LEU A 192 8.88 9.05 9.32
C LEU A 192 8.06 9.08 8.01
N GLY A 193 7.31 8.02 7.71
CA GLY A 193 6.41 7.99 6.56
C GLY A 193 5.34 9.07 6.62
N LEU A 194 4.71 9.26 7.78
CA LEU A 194 3.74 10.32 8.01
C LEU A 194 4.36 11.71 7.88
N MET A 195 5.54 11.92 8.45
CA MET A 195 6.23 13.22 8.36
C MET A 195 6.62 13.57 6.92
N CYS A 196 7.09 12.60 6.14
CA CYS A 196 7.40 12.80 4.71
C CYS A 196 6.17 13.09 3.85
N SER A 197 4.98 12.74 4.30
CA SER A 197 3.71 13.01 3.59
C SER A 197 2.99 14.27 4.07
N ALA A 198 3.44 14.89 5.16
CA ALA A 198 2.86 16.10 5.74
C ALA A 198 3.41 17.37 5.04
N VAL A 199 3.23 17.47 3.70
CA VAL A 199 3.62 18.62 2.89
C VAL A 199 2.41 19.50 2.57
#